data_761da6fd96dbcd6812acbbe6402c94bb
#
_entry.id   761da6fd96dbcd6812acbbe6402c94bb
#
_cell.length_a   1.000
_cell.length_b   1.000
_cell.length_c   1.000
_cell.angle_alpha   90.00
_cell.angle_beta   90.00
_cell.angle_gamma   90.00
#
_symmetry.space_group_name_H-M   'P 1'
#
loop_
_entity.id
_entity.type
_entity.pdbx_description
1 polymer ?
#
loop_
_entity_poly.entity_id
_entity_poly.type
_entity_poly.pdbx_seq_one_letter_code
_entity_poly.pdbx_strand_id
1 'polypeptide(L)'
;MQQEAFVKGLHHITLVTGNQEVNRRFYTEILGLRRVKYTVNQDDVFHRHLFYADEKGTTGSAITFFEWPELPKGSIGLGSPHHLAYSVSNIDAIPKWKAWLTSQGVSVTGPFIRDGRVSLYLRDPDGVNIEITYPNTDEVSQDYLNEQDKNAPTIIVITNDMRLVEFNHATPISYDLHQTALFFDKLLALKNSFTKPNPDQADTAIAAIGNDDQPDFLRYIVSDQASRGFVGKGNVHHIAMAVETDEEQRKIETRLNDLRIYNSGVIDRFWFHSLYFRDPDGNLLEIATKGPGYTRDEPLEKLGSSLILPPWEEPERNEIEKVLKETDRKNPIKWPPKYPKVRSPPETIVFPKNPVAAEEKAAT
;
A
#
# COMPACT_ATOMS: atom_id res chain seq x y z
N MET A 1 0.36 18.23 29.09
CA MET A 1 -0.75 17.28 28.84
C MET A 1 -0.28 16.36 27.73
N GLN A 2 -0.45 15.06 27.90
CA GLN A 2 -0.12 14.08 26.84
C GLN A 2 -1.10 14.30 25.67
N GLN A 3 -0.60 14.33 24.45
CA GLN A 3 -1.43 14.53 23.27
C GLN A 3 -2.26 13.26 23.01
N GLU A 4 -3.54 13.45 22.72
CA GLU A 4 -4.44 12.33 22.44
C GLU A 4 -4.16 11.74 21.06
N ALA A 5 -4.03 10.42 20.96
CA ALA A 5 -3.85 9.67 19.74
C ALA A 5 -5.22 9.27 19.17
N PHE A 6 -5.54 9.72 17.94
CA PHE A 6 -6.80 9.40 17.28
C PHE A 6 -6.65 8.31 16.22
N VAL A 7 -5.46 8.19 15.63
CA VAL A 7 -5.19 7.22 14.55
C VAL A 7 -5.26 5.79 15.09
N LYS A 8 -6.03 4.93 14.39
CA LYS A 8 -6.29 3.52 14.75
C LYS A 8 -5.49 2.52 13.91
N GLY A 9 -4.58 2.97 13.05
CA GLY A 9 -3.82 2.18 12.09
C GLY A 9 -4.13 2.60 10.67
N LEU A 10 -3.87 1.73 9.70
CA LEU A 10 -4.14 2.00 8.29
C LEU A 10 -5.64 1.95 7.99
N HIS A 11 -6.11 2.80 7.05
CA HIS A 11 -7.45 2.77 6.50
C HIS A 11 -7.45 2.08 5.13
N HIS A 12 -6.66 2.61 4.20
CA HIS A 12 -6.43 2.06 2.86
C HIS A 12 -5.09 2.56 2.32
N ILE A 13 -4.64 1.94 1.23
CA ILE A 13 -3.48 2.42 0.49
C ILE A 13 -3.91 2.57 -0.97
N THR A 14 -3.68 3.75 -1.55
CA THR A 14 -4.01 4.05 -2.94
C THR A 14 -2.76 4.05 -3.81
N LEU A 15 -2.88 3.41 -4.97
CA LEU A 15 -1.80 3.21 -5.93
C LEU A 15 -2.24 3.64 -7.33
N VAL A 16 -1.31 3.52 -8.29
CA VAL A 16 -1.57 3.81 -9.70
C VAL A 16 -1.40 2.54 -10.53
N THR A 17 -2.41 2.23 -11.36
CA THR A 17 -2.35 1.14 -12.34
C THR A 17 -2.44 1.65 -13.76
N GLY A 18 -1.87 0.89 -14.69
CA GLY A 18 -1.95 1.19 -16.11
C GLY A 18 -3.11 0.53 -16.84
N ASN A 19 -3.75 -0.48 -16.26
CA ASN A 19 -4.85 -1.20 -16.90
C ASN A 19 -5.79 -1.84 -15.86
N GLN A 20 -7.02 -1.37 -15.83
CA GLN A 20 -8.02 -1.79 -14.84
C GLN A 20 -8.32 -3.29 -14.86
N GLU A 21 -8.34 -3.94 -16.02
CA GLU A 21 -8.72 -5.35 -16.10
C GLU A 21 -7.56 -6.28 -15.71
N VAL A 22 -6.32 -5.95 -16.08
CA VAL A 22 -5.12 -6.66 -15.60
C VAL A 22 -5.01 -6.52 -14.08
N ASN A 23 -5.25 -5.31 -13.55
CA ASN A 23 -5.27 -5.00 -12.14
C ASN A 23 -6.36 -5.79 -11.42
N ARG A 24 -7.61 -5.73 -11.92
CA ARG A 24 -8.75 -6.48 -11.35
C ARG A 24 -8.43 -7.97 -11.23
N ARG A 25 -7.97 -8.60 -12.31
CA ARG A 25 -7.65 -10.04 -12.30
C ARG A 25 -6.56 -10.36 -11.29
N PHE A 26 -5.51 -9.55 -11.21
CA PHE A 26 -4.46 -9.80 -10.23
C PHE A 26 -4.99 -9.75 -8.79
N TYR A 27 -5.70 -8.68 -8.44
CA TYR A 27 -6.17 -8.51 -7.06
C TYR A 27 -7.32 -9.43 -6.70
N THR A 28 -8.18 -9.82 -7.65
CA THR A 28 -9.31 -10.71 -7.35
C THR A 28 -9.02 -12.21 -7.63
N GLU A 29 -8.33 -12.54 -8.72
CA GLU A 29 -8.13 -13.94 -9.12
C GLU A 29 -6.83 -14.52 -8.55
N ILE A 30 -5.76 -13.69 -8.40
CA ILE A 30 -4.47 -14.12 -7.89
C ILE A 30 -4.32 -13.86 -6.38
N LEU A 31 -4.73 -12.70 -5.86
CA LEU A 31 -4.64 -12.38 -4.44
C LEU A 31 -5.93 -12.70 -3.66
N GLY A 32 -7.03 -13.03 -4.33
CA GLY A 32 -8.28 -13.46 -3.69
C GLY A 32 -9.04 -12.36 -2.95
N LEU A 33 -8.71 -11.08 -3.21
CA LEU A 33 -9.46 -9.96 -2.66
C LEU A 33 -10.79 -9.78 -3.41
N ARG A 34 -11.75 -9.17 -2.77
CA ARG A 34 -13.00 -8.78 -3.40
C ARG A 34 -12.90 -7.35 -3.93
N ARG A 35 -13.39 -7.10 -5.16
CA ARG A 35 -13.66 -5.72 -5.57
C ARG A 35 -14.85 -5.20 -4.79
N VAL A 36 -14.62 -4.24 -3.88
CA VAL A 36 -15.65 -3.69 -2.98
C VAL A 36 -16.22 -2.36 -3.47
N LYS A 37 -15.51 -1.68 -4.38
CA LYS A 37 -16.03 -0.49 -5.06
C LYS A 37 -15.42 -0.36 -6.45
N TYR A 38 -16.24 0.00 -7.42
CA TYR A 38 -15.86 0.36 -8.77
C TYR A 38 -16.47 1.74 -9.07
N THR A 39 -15.63 2.75 -9.12
CA THR A 39 -16.03 4.15 -9.27
C THR A 39 -15.01 4.95 -10.07
N VAL A 40 -15.09 6.25 -10.03
CA VAL A 40 -14.14 7.18 -10.65
C VAL A 40 -13.34 7.95 -9.59
N ASN A 41 -12.19 8.48 -9.98
CA ASN A 41 -11.47 9.45 -9.16
C ASN A 41 -12.28 10.76 -9.15
N GLN A 42 -12.73 11.20 -7.96
CA GLN A 42 -13.57 12.37 -7.81
C GLN A 42 -12.85 13.70 -8.10
N ASP A 43 -11.52 13.70 -8.17
CA ASP A 43 -10.72 14.86 -8.59
C ASP A 43 -10.40 14.81 -10.09
N ASP A 44 -10.73 13.70 -10.77
CA ASP A 44 -10.49 13.47 -12.20
C ASP A 44 -11.44 12.37 -12.72
N VAL A 45 -12.71 12.72 -12.87
CA VAL A 45 -13.85 11.79 -13.07
C VAL A 45 -13.79 10.93 -14.32
N PHE A 46 -12.89 11.23 -15.24
CA PHE A 46 -12.67 10.43 -16.44
C PHE A 46 -11.67 9.28 -16.26
N HIS A 47 -11.14 9.09 -15.03
CA HIS A 47 -10.27 7.99 -14.64
C HIS A 47 -10.92 7.15 -13.55
N ARG A 48 -10.74 5.83 -13.64
CA ARG A 48 -11.31 4.89 -12.66
C ARG A 48 -10.61 4.96 -11.30
N HIS A 49 -11.41 4.72 -10.27
CA HIS A 49 -10.93 4.40 -8.93
C HIS A 49 -11.48 3.02 -8.53
N LEU A 50 -10.59 2.07 -8.36
CA LEU A 50 -10.87 0.67 -8.09
C LEU A 50 -10.52 0.35 -6.65
N PHE A 51 -11.39 -0.36 -5.93
CA PHE A 51 -11.15 -0.73 -4.52
C PHE A 51 -11.25 -2.24 -4.37
N TYR A 52 -10.23 -2.84 -3.81
CA TYR A 52 -10.17 -4.25 -3.45
C TYR A 52 -9.92 -4.38 -1.96
N ALA A 53 -10.62 -5.27 -1.28
CA ALA A 53 -10.54 -5.45 0.16
C ALA A 53 -10.88 -6.90 0.54
N ASP A 54 -11.04 -7.17 1.83
CA ASP A 54 -11.70 -8.37 2.30
C ASP A 54 -13.15 -8.43 1.79
N GLU A 55 -13.89 -9.47 2.15
CA GLU A 55 -15.26 -9.67 1.66
C GLU A 55 -16.26 -8.58 2.07
N LYS A 56 -15.96 -7.84 3.14
CA LYS A 56 -16.83 -6.82 3.73
C LYS A 56 -16.40 -5.39 3.42
N GLY A 57 -15.19 -5.20 2.92
CA GLY A 57 -14.58 -3.86 2.80
C GLY A 57 -14.18 -3.29 4.16
N THR A 58 -13.65 -4.14 5.05
CA THR A 58 -13.24 -3.73 6.38
C THR A 58 -12.13 -2.68 6.31
N THR A 59 -12.23 -1.64 7.15
CA THR A 59 -11.18 -0.63 7.29
C THR A 59 -9.84 -1.30 7.59
N GLY A 60 -8.78 -0.89 6.89
CA GLY A 60 -7.45 -1.49 7.02
C GLY A 60 -7.17 -2.64 6.05
N SER A 61 -8.17 -3.12 5.29
CA SER A 61 -7.97 -4.16 4.28
C SER A 61 -7.94 -3.65 2.83
N ALA A 62 -8.39 -2.41 2.60
CA ALA A 62 -8.64 -1.88 1.26
C ALA A 62 -7.38 -1.38 0.55
N ILE A 63 -7.01 -2.02 -0.57
CA ILE A 63 -6.07 -1.49 -1.55
C ILE A 63 -6.84 -0.87 -2.70
N THR A 64 -6.47 0.35 -3.11
CA THR A 64 -7.21 1.07 -4.14
C THR A 64 -6.31 1.54 -5.27
N PHE A 65 -6.88 1.76 -6.46
CA PHE A 65 -6.10 2.13 -7.64
C PHE A 65 -6.77 3.21 -8.46
N PHE A 66 -6.01 4.26 -8.77
CA PHE A 66 -6.33 5.12 -9.89
C PHE A 66 -5.83 4.48 -11.19
N GLU A 67 -6.70 4.35 -12.19
CA GLU A 67 -6.28 3.92 -13.52
C GLU A 67 -5.82 5.14 -14.33
N TRP A 68 -4.50 5.30 -14.47
CA TRP A 68 -3.87 6.33 -15.30
C TRP A 68 -2.93 5.69 -16.34
N PRO A 69 -3.48 5.20 -17.48
CA PRO A 69 -2.71 4.50 -18.50
C PRO A 69 -1.58 5.33 -19.10
N GLU A 70 -1.76 6.64 -19.17
CA GLU A 70 -0.84 7.60 -19.79
C GLU A 70 0.38 7.92 -18.94
N LEU A 71 0.28 7.72 -17.60
CA LEU A 71 1.41 8.01 -16.72
C LEU A 71 2.60 7.07 -17.03
N PRO A 72 3.82 7.57 -16.91
CA PRO A 72 5.00 6.72 -16.96
C PRO A 72 5.02 5.75 -15.79
N LYS A 73 5.92 4.75 -15.85
CA LYS A 73 6.22 3.91 -14.69
C LYS A 73 6.79 4.78 -13.57
N GLY A 74 6.26 4.64 -12.36
CA GLY A 74 6.75 5.37 -11.20
C GLY A 74 8.13 4.89 -10.72
N SER A 75 8.73 5.64 -9.82
CA SER A 75 9.99 5.27 -9.16
C SER A 75 9.86 5.37 -7.64
N ILE A 76 10.40 4.38 -6.94
CA ILE A 76 10.49 4.35 -5.49
C ILE A 76 11.55 5.37 -5.02
N GLY A 77 11.26 6.06 -3.93
CA GLY A 77 12.13 7.07 -3.33
C GLY A 77 11.39 7.91 -2.30
N LEU A 78 11.97 9.03 -1.87
CA LEU A 78 11.29 9.97 -0.98
C LEU A 78 10.00 10.47 -1.64
N GLY A 79 8.88 10.41 -0.92
CA GLY A 79 7.55 10.74 -1.43
C GLY A 79 6.88 9.65 -2.28
N SER A 80 7.53 8.49 -2.44
CA SER A 80 6.99 7.32 -3.14
C SER A 80 7.37 6.04 -2.40
N PRO A 81 6.47 5.49 -1.57
CA PRO A 81 6.73 4.36 -0.69
C PRO A 81 7.30 3.13 -1.37
N HIS A 82 8.10 2.34 -0.63
CA HIS A 82 8.82 1.18 -1.16
C HIS A 82 7.89 -0.02 -1.37
N HIS A 83 7.08 -0.38 -0.38
CA HIS A 83 6.16 -1.52 -0.45
C HIS A 83 5.01 -1.38 0.55
N LEU A 84 4.07 -2.30 0.44
CA LEU A 84 2.98 -2.52 1.39
C LEU A 84 2.97 -3.99 1.82
N ALA A 85 2.52 -4.27 3.03
CA ALA A 85 2.46 -5.61 3.59
C ALA A 85 1.05 -5.98 4.02
N TYR A 86 0.61 -7.19 3.63
CA TYR A 86 -0.61 -7.82 4.11
C TYR A 86 -0.31 -8.88 5.16
N SER A 87 -1.14 -8.94 6.19
CA SER A 87 -1.14 -10.01 7.18
C SER A 87 -1.92 -11.23 6.69
N VAL A 88 -1.42 -12.42 7.07
CA VAL A 88 -2.19 -13.66 7.08
C VAL A 88 -2.41 -14.11 8.52
N SER A 89 -3.49 -14.85 8.76
CA SER A 89 -3.89 -15.28 10.12
C SER A 89 -3.16 -16.53 10.62
N ASN A 90 -2.42 -17.21 9.74
CA ASN A 90 -1.75 -18.49 10.04
C ASN A 90 -0.41 -18.59 9.32
N ILE A 91 0.61 -19.06 10.03
CA ILE A 91 1.95 -19.27 9.47
C ILE A 91 1.96 -20.29 8.33
N ASP A 92 1.10 -21.31 8.38
CA ASP A 92 0.97 -22.33 7.34
C ASP A 92 0.45 -21.78 6.00
N ALA A 93 -0.11 -20.56 6.01
CA ALA A 93 -0.48 -19.86 4.79
C ALA A 93 0.74 -19.43 3.96
N ILE A 94 1.88 -19.18 4.60
CA ILE A 94 3.08 -18.65 3.92
C ILE A 94 3.60 -19.62 2.83
N PRO A 95 3.90 -20.91 3.10
CA PRO A 95 4.32 -21.84 2.05
C PRO A 95 3.19 -22.07 1.00
N LYS A 96 1.93 -22.06 1.40
CA LYS A 96 0.79 -22.17 0.47
C LYS A 96 0.73 -21.00 -0.49
N TRP A 97 0.90 -19.77 0.01
CA TRP A 97 0.99 -18.57 -0.83
C TRP A 97 2.13 -18.65 -1.84
N LYS A 98 3.31 -19.09 -1.42
CA LYS A 98 4.44 -19.24 -2.33
C LYS A 98 4.15 -20.24 -3.45
N ALA A 99 3.60 -21.43 -3.10
CA ALA A 99 3.22 -22.45 -4.06
C ALA A 99 2.16 -21.93 -5.05
N TRP A 100 1.11 -21.28 -4.54
CA TRP A 100 0.04 -20.69 -5.36
C TRP A 100 0.57 -19.64 -6.33
N LEU A 101 1.26 -18.61 -5.82
CA LEU A 101 1.79 -17.52 -6.64
C LEU A 101 2.75 -18.01 -7.71
N THR A 102 3.62 -18.96 -7.36
CA THR A 102 4.53 -19.60 -8.32
C THR A 102 3.77 -20.34 -9.41
N SER A 103 2.70 -21.09 -9.07
CA SER A 103 1.85 -21.77 -10.04
C SER A 103 1.15 -20.82 -11.01
N GLN A 104 0.86 -19.59 -10.57
CA GLN A 104 0.29 -18.51 -11.39
C GLN A 104 1.35 -17.73 -12.19
N GLY A 105 2.61 -18.12 -12.13
CA GLY A 105 3.72 -17.47 -12.84
C GLY A 105 4.19 -16.16 -12.19
N VAL A 106 3.72 -15.83 -10.97
CA VAL A 106 4.16 -14.66 -10.22
C VAL A 106 5.54 -14.92 -9.64
N SER A 107 6.47 -13.97 -9.80
CA SER A 107 7.79 -14.03 -9.18
C SER A 107 7.67 -13.78 -7.68
N VAL A 108 8.13 -14.72 -6.87
CA VAL A 108 8.09 -14.67 -5.39
C VAL A 108 9.48 -14.93 -4.83
N THR A 109 9.86 -14.24 -3.76
CA THR A 109 11.06 -14.53 -2.98
C THR A 109 10.72 -14.67 -1.50
N GLY A 110 11.53 -15.44 -0.77
CA GLY A 110 11.26 -15.87 0.61
C GLY A 110 10.83 -17.36 0.67
N PRO A 111 10.32 -17.85 1.83
CA PRO A 111 10.05 -17.06 3.02
C PRO A 111 11.33 -16.62 3.74
N PHE A 112 11.31 -15.42 4.32
CA PHE A 112 12.40 -14.88 5.14
C PHE A 112 11.90 -14.58 6.55
N ILE A 113 12.74 -14.87 7.55
CA ILE A 113 12.50 -14.38 8.91
C ILE A 113 13.13 -13.00 9.02
N ARG A 114 12.29 -11.99 9.24
CA ARG A 114 12.71 -10.59 9.36
C ARG A 114 11.91 -9.89 10.42
N ASP A 115 12.60 -9.21 11.32
CA ASP A 115 11.97 -8.32 12.27
C ASP A 115 10.84 -8.96 13.09
N GLY A 116 11.01 -10.23 13.49
CA GLY A 116 9.97 -10.97 14.19
C GLY A 116 8.79 -11.40 13.32
N ARG A 117 8.99 -11.46 11.99
CA ARG A 117 7.98 -11.90 11.02
C ARG A 117 8.55 -12.93 10.05
N VAL A 118 7.64 -13.70 9.48
CA VAL A 118 7.91 -14.57 8.32
C VAL A 118 7.25 -13.93 7.10
N SER A 119 8.03 -13.66 6.06
CA SER A 119 7.57 -12.81 4.95
C SER A 119 7.90 -13.38 3.57
N LEU A 120 6.96 -13.25 2.64
CA LEU A 120 7.12 -13.43 1.21
C LEU A 120 7.06 -12.07 0.51
N TYR A 121 7.84 -11.91 -0.55
CA TYR A 121 7.82 -10.69 -1.37
C TYR A 121 7.49 -11.03 -2.82
N LEU A 122 6.60 -10.22 -3.40
CA LEU A 122 6.15 -10.36 -4.78
C LEU A 122 5.96 -8.98 -5.43
N ARG A 123 5.65 -9.00 -6.73
CA ARG A 123 5.25 -7.78 -7.45
C ARG A 123 3.97 -8.02 -8.24
N ASP A 124 3.12 -7.00 -8.23
CA ASP A 124 1.97 -6.95 -9.12
C ASP A 124 2.38 -6.72 -10.59
N PRO A 125 1.45 -6.76 -11.56
CA PRO A 125 1.75 -6.56 -12.97
C PRO A 125 2.39 -5.19 -13.31
N ASP A 126 2.04 -4.13 -12.59
CA ASP A 126 2.61 -2.79 -12.78
C ASP A 126 3.96 -2.61 -12.06
N GLY A 127 4.29 -3.50 -11.12
CA GLY A 127 5.55 -3.51 -10.39
C GLY A 127 5.46 -3.03 -8.95
N VAL A 128 4.26 -2.92 -8.39
CA VAL A 128 4.04 -2.66 -6.94
C VAL A 128 4.72 -3.76 -6.14
N ASN A 129 5.57 -3.37 -5.20
CA ASN A 129 6.13 -4.32 -4.24
C ASN A 129 5.09 -4.64 -3.16
N ILE A 130 4.83 -5.92 -2.96
CA ILE A 130 3.89 -6.46 -1.98
C ILE A 130 4.62 -7.45 -1.09
N GLU A 131 4.37 -7.37 0.20
CA GLU A 131 4.78 -8.34 1.21
C GLU A 131 3.55 -9.09 1.73
N ILE A 132 3.66 -10.40 1.91
CA ILE A 132 2.69 -11.22 2.65
C ILE A 132 3.41 -11.71 3.89
N THR A 133 2.89 -11.40 5.08
CA THR A 133 3.62 -11.57 6.32
C THR A 133 2.78 -12.18 7.44
N TYR A 134 3.45 -12.88 8.35
CA TYR A 134 2.90 -13.43 9.59
C TYR A 134 3.86 -13.14 10.75
N PRO A 135 3.38 -12.74 11.95
CA PRO A 135 4.23 -12.60 13.13
C PRO A 135 4.92 -13.93 13.49
N ASN A 136 6.24 -13.92 13.69
CA ASN A 136 6.99 -15.13 14.09
C ASN A 136 6.90 -15.36 15.61
N THR A 137 5.67 -15.50 16.12
CA THR A 137 5.39 -15.69 17.55
C THR A 137 5.83 -17.07 18.06
N ASP A 138 5.89 -18.05 17.16
CA ASP A 138 6.28 -19.43 17.48
C ASP A 138 7.81 -19.64 17.35
N GLU A 139 8.56 -18.57 17.08
CA GLU A 139 10.03 -18.58 16.94
C GLU A 139 10.55 -19.67 15.98
N VAL A 140 9.81 -19.90 14.88
CA VAL A 140 10.21 -20.89 13.87
C VAL A 140 11.57 -20.53 13.26
N SER A 141 12.36 -21.54 12.94
CA SER A 141 13.65 -21.37 12.29
C SER A 141 13.54 -21.28 10.76
N GLN A 142 14.56 -20.69 10.12
CA GLN A 142 14.65 -20.68 8.66
C GLN A 142 14.68 -22.09 8.05
N ASP A 143 15.30 -23.05 8.75
CA ASP A 143 15.34 -24.45 8.32
C ASP A 143 13.95 -25.07 8.31
N TYR A 144 13.13 -24.81 9.34
CA TYR A 144 11.73 -25.22 9.37
C TYR A 144 10.97 -24.67 8.16
N LEU A 145 11.10 -23.37 7.87
CA LEU A 145 10.44 -22.75 6.73
C LEU A 145 10.88 -23.34 5.39
N ASN A 146 12.18 -23.63 5.25
CA ASN A 146 12.73 -24.25 4.05
C ASN A 146 12.20 -25.67 3.85
N GLU A 147 11.95 -26.42 4.94
CA GLU A 147 11.34 -27.75 4.89
C GLU A 147 9.87 -27.67 4.50
N GLN A 148 9.09 -26.77 5.12
CA GLN A 148 7.68 -26.55 4.76
C GLN A 148 7.53 -26.13 3.29
N ASP A 149 8.43 -25.28 2.80
CA ASP A 149 8.42 -24.82 1.40
C ASP A 149 8.66 -25.97 0.41
N LYS A 150 9.58 -26.90 0.73
CA LYS A 150 9.83 -28.10 -0.10
C LYS A 150 8.64 -29.06 -0.12
N ASN A 151 7.89 -29.13 0.97
CA ASN A 151 6.76 -30.03 1.17
C ASN A 151 5.40 -29.34 0.91
N ALA A 152 5.41 -28.09 0.41
CA ALA A 152 4.20 -27.34 0.18
C ALA A 152 3.24 -28.10 -0.78
N PRO A 153 1.94 -28.19 -0.45
CA PRO A 153 0.98 -28.88 -1.29
C PRO A 153 0.76 -28.11 -2.60
N THR A 154 0.32 -28.82 -3.64
CA THR A 154 -0.18 -28.16 -4.85
C THR A 154 -1.45 -27.39 -4.51
N ILE A 155 -1.42 -26.08 -4.66
CA ILE A 155 -2.57 -25.20 -4.42
C ILE A 155 -3.23 -24.90 -5.76
N ILE A 156 -4.51 -25.21 -5.89
CA ILE A 156 -5.33 -24.97 -7.09
C ILE A 156 -6.37 -23.86 -6.89
N VAL A 157 -6.58 -23.43 -5.64
CA VAL A 157 -7.50 -22.36 -5.23
C VAL A 157 -7.06 -21.76 -3.90
N ILE A 158 -7.29 -20.48 -3.72
CA ILE A 158 -7.04 -19.81 -2.43
C ILE A 158 -8.03 -20.33 -1.39
N THR A 159 -7.53 -20.88 -0.30
CA THR A 159 -8.32 -21.41 0.81
C THR A 159 -8.56 -20.34 1.88
N ASN A 160 -9.52 -20.57 2.78
CA ASN A 160 -9.88 -19.58 3.81
C ASN A 160 -8.72 -19.20 4.74
N ASP A 161 -7.83 -20.15 5.04
CA ASP A 161 -6.63 -19.93 5.87
C ASP A 161 -5.53 -19.14 5.15
N MET A 162 -5.61 -19.02 3.82
CA MET A 162 -4.72 -18.18 3.02
C MET A 162 -5.21 -16.73 2.89
N ARG A 163 -6.42 -16.39 3.32
CA ARG A 163 -6.97 -15.05 3.11
C ARG A 163 -6.06 -13.97 3.66
N LEU A 164 -5.85 -12.93 2.86
CA LEU A 164 -5.25 -11.68 3.29
C LEU A 164 -6.26 -10.97 4.20
N VAL A 165 -5.84 -10.64 5.43
CA VAL A 165 -6.77 -10.13 6.47
C VAL A 165 -6.85 -8.60 6.39
N GLU A 166 -5.71 -7.95 6.63
CA GLU A 166 -5.57 -6.51 6.65
C GLU A 166 -4.13 -6.11 6.33
N PHE A 167 -3.87 -4.84 6.13
CA PHE A 167 -2.51 -4.36 6.03
C PHE A 167 -1.79 -4.56 7.37
N ASN A 168 -0.60 -5.13 7.31
CA ASN A 168 0.31 -5.15 8.42
C ASN A 168 1.02 -3.79 8.55
N HIS A 169 1.60 -3.33 7.43
CA HIS A 169 2.28 -2.04 7.38
C HIS A 169 2.39 -1.50 5.95
N ALA A 170 2.67 -0.20 5.87
CA ALA A 170 3.22 0.45 4.68
C ALA A 170 4.68 0.83 4.94
N THR A 171 5.52 0.81 3.88
CA THR A 171 6.95 1.10 4.02
C THR A 171 7.35 2.31 3.18
N PRO A 172 7.20 3.54 3.71
CA PRO A 172 7.80 4.74 3.13
C PRO A 172 9.32 4.74 3.28
N ILE A 173 9.97 5.77 2.70
CA ILE A 173 11.40 6.01 2.83
C ILE A 173 11.57 7.35 3.54
N SER A 174 12.49 7.42 4.52
CA SER A 174 12.84 8.65 5.22
C SER A 174 14.30 9.02 4.99
N TYR A 175 14.53 10.32 4.75
CA TYR A 175 15.85 10.90 4.70
C TYR A 175 16.40 11.20 6.10
N ASP A 176 15.55 11.69 6.99
CA ASP A 176 15.87 12.06 8.38
C ASP A 176 14.79 11.52 9.33
N LEU A 177 15.06 10.36 9.92
CA LEU A 177 14.14 9.72 10.86
C LEU A 177 13.76 10.60 12.04
N HIS A 178 14.70 11.44 12.53
CA HIS A 178 14.41 12.31 13.68
C HIS A 178 13.31 13.32 13.35
N GLN A 179 13.38 13.94 12.18
CA GLN A 179 12.35 14.87 11.71
C GLN A 179 11.03 14.15 11.46
N THR A 180 11.08 12.97 10.83
CA THR A 180 9.90 12.17 10.55
C THR A 180 9.20 11.69 11.83
N ALA A 181 9.95 11.17 12.80
CA ALA A 181 9.41 10.74 14.09
C ALA A 181 8.80 11.90 14.88
N LEU A 182 9.50 13.04 14.91
CA LEU A 182 9.03 14.25 15.58
C LEU A 182 7.74 14.81 14.95
N PHE A 183 7.62 14.73 13.63
CA PHE A 183 6.43 15.11 12.90
C PHE A 183 5.22 14.27 13.33
N PHE A 184 5.35 12.94 13.31
CA PHE A 184 4.27 12.04 13.68
C PHE A 184 3.90 12.13 15.18
N ASP A 185 4.89 12.29 16.05
CA ASP A 185 4.65 12.50 17.49
C ASP A 185 3.85 13.79 17.74
N LYS A 186 4.27 14.91 17.16
CA LYS A 186 3.62 16.22 17.36
C LYS A 186 2.25 16.31 16.70
N LEU A 187 2.04 15.68 15.56
CA LEU A 187 0.78 15.78 14.82
C LEU A 187 -0.24 14.74 15.27
N LEU A 188 0.18 13.48 15.38
CA LEU A 188 -0.72 12.33 15.53
C LEU A 188 -0.53 11.57 16.84
N ALA A 189 0.46 11.96 17.68
CA ALA A 189 0.87 11.23 18.89
C ALA A 189 1.35 9.80 18.59
N LEU A 190 1.87 9.54 17.38
CA LEU A 190 2.48 8.28 17.02
C LEU A 190 3.95 8.26 17.45
N LYS A 191 4.43 7.09 17.85
CA LYS A 191 5.76 6.92 18.42
C LYS A 191 6.68 6.10 17.50
N ASN A 192 7.95 6.40 17.51
CA ASN A 192 8.97 5.50 16.98
C ASN A 192 9.15 4.35 17.99
N SER A 193 8.74 3.14 17.60
CA SER A 193 8.77 1.96 18.46
C SER A 193 10.11 1.22 18.41
N PHE A 194 10.79 1.24 17.27
CA PHE A 194 12.16 0.73 17.13
C PHE A 194 12.90 1.37 15.96
N THR A 195 14.23 1.28 16.01
CA THR A 195 15.13 1.56 14.89
C THR A 195 16.28 0.56 14.92
N LYS A 196 16.59 -0.05 13.79
CA LYS A 196 17.66 -1.07 13.67
C LYS A 196 18.28 -1.05 12.27
N PRO A 197 19.52 -1.60 12.11
CA PRO A 197 20.13 -1.75 10.79
C PRO A 197 19.22 -2.51 9.82
N ASN A 198 19.20 -2.11 8.55
CA ASN A 198 18.51 -2.85 7.50
C ASN A 198 19.35 -4.08 7.12
N PRO A 199 18.81 -5.31 7.25
CA PRO A 199 19.56 -6.51 6.91
C PRO A 199 19.81 -6.67 5.40
N ASP A 200 19.07 -5.94 4.57
CA ASP A 200 19.15 -6.06 3.11
C ASP A 200 20.10 -5.04 2.47
N GLN A 201 20.41 -3.95 3.16
CA GLN A 201 21.22 -2.88 2.60
C GLN A 201 22.04 -2.17 3.68
N ALA A 202 23.37 -2.31 3.60
CA ALA A 202 24.30 -1.57 4.46
C ALA A 202 24.06 -0.06 4.37
N ASP A 203 24.42 0.69 5.41
CA ASP A 203 24.27 2.12 5.52
C ASP A 203 22.82 2.63 5.47
N THR A 204 21.84 1.71 5.68
CA THR A 204 20.44 2.05 5.86
C THR A 204 19.88 1.43 7.15
N ALA A 205 18.74 1.95 7.62
CA ALA A 205 18.06 1.41 8.79
C ALA A 205 16.58 1.14 8.49
N ILE A 206 15.97 0.30 9.30
CA ILE A 206 14.51 0.14 9.37
C ILE A 206 14.03 0.75 10.68
N ALA A 207 13.03 1.60 10.60
CA ALA A 207 12.37 2.19 11.75
C ALA A 207 10.86 1.97 11.69
N ALA A 208 10.20 1.87 12.83
CA ALA A 208 8.76 1.69 12.90
C ALA A 208 8.10 2.82 13.68
N ILE A 209 6.99 3.31 13.15
CA ILE A 209 6.16 4.36 13.75
C ILE A 209 4.72 3.85 13.83
N GLY A 210 4.10 4.03 15.00
CA GLY A 210 2.73 3.61 15.23
C GLY A 210 2.16 4.11 16.54
N ASN A 211 1.01 3.57 16.92
CA ASN A 211 0.36 3.79 18.20
C ASN A 211 0.62 2.61 19.17
N ASP A 212 0.02 2.64 20.36
CA ASP A 212 0.24 1.60 21.37
C ASP A 212 -0.35 0.24 20.95
N ASP A 213 -1.43 0.21 20.14
CA ASP A 213 -2.09 -1.02 19.69
C ASP A 213 -1.40 -1.62 18.44
N GLN A 214 -0.92 -0.75 17.55
CA GLN A 214 -0.21 -1.11 16.31
C GLN A 214 1.07 -0.27 16.23
N PRO A 215 2.17 -0.71 16.88
CA PRO A 215 3.36 0.12 17.05
C PRO A 215 4.20 0.27 15.77
N ASP A 216 3.85 -0.40 14.69
CA ASP A 216 4.68 -0.53 13.49
C ASP A 216 3.92 -0.55 12.16
N PHE A 217 2.70 0.02 12.11
CA PHE A 217 1.94 0.09 10.86
C PHE A 217 2.56 1.02 9.79
N LEU A 218 3.51 1.89 10.16
CA LEU A 218 4.41 2.58 9.24
C LEU A 218 5.84 2.11 9.52
N ARG A 219 6.47 1.46 8.52
CA ARG A 219 7.86 0.99 8.62
C ARG A 219 8.72 1.71 7.60
N TYR A 220 9.64 2.53 8.06
CA TYR A 220 10.49 3.35 7.20
C TYR A 220 11.80 2.65 6.87
N ILE A 221 12.19 2.67 5.59
CA ILE A 221 13.60 2.50 5.22
C ILE A 221 14.26 3.88 5.35
N VAL A 222 15.25 3.98 6.22
CA VAL A 222 15.93 5.23 6.55
C VAL A 222 17.27 5.30 5.84
N SER A 223 17.49 6.35 5.06
CA SER A 223 18.76 6.60 4.38
C SER A 223 18.94 8.07 4.01
N ASP A 224 20.07 8.64 4.41
CA ASP A 224 20.52 9.98 4.01
C ASP A 224 21.02 10.05 2.55
N GLN A 225 21.08 8.90 1.85
CA GLN A 225 21.39 8.80 0.43
C GLN A 225 20.13 8.66 -0.44
N ALA A 226 18.94 8.61 0.17
CA ALA A 226 17.70 8.43 -0.57
C ALA A 226 17.42 9.62 -1.49
N SER A 227 17.09 9.32 -2.75
CA SER A 227 16.64 10.30 -3.73
C SER A 227 15.13 10.38 -3.81
N ARG A 228 14.61 11.46 -4.39
CA ARG A 228 13.18 11.57 -4.64
C ARG A 228 12.69 10.49 -5.60
N GLY A 229 11.58 9.86 -5.21
CA GLY A 229 10.75 9.07 -6.09
C GLY A 229 9.73 9.96 -6.81
N PHE A 230 8.97 9.36 -7.72
CA PHE A 230 7.79 10.00 -8.29
C PHE A 230 6.67 8.98 -8.46
N VAL A 231 5.45 9.47 -8.28
CA VAL A 231 4.23 8.67 -8.43
C VAL A 231 3.94 8.40 -9.90
N GLY A 232 3.71 7.16 -10.24
CA GLY A 232 3.37 6.69 -11.57
C GLY A 232 2.89 5.24 -11.50
N LYS A 233 2.71 4.58 -12.65
CA LYS A 233 2.24 3.19 -12.69
C LYS A 233 3.14 2.29 -11.84
N GLY A 234 2.51 1.48 -10.97
CA GLY A 234 3.20 0.56 -10.07
C GLY A 234 3.75 1.20 -8.79
N ASN A 235 3.26 2.39 -8.40
CA ASN A 235 3.67 3.07 -7.17
C ASN A 235 2.49 3.45 -6.30
N VAL A 236 2.77 3.61 -5.00
CA VAL A 236 1.82 4.15 -4.03
C VAL A 236 1.61 5.64 -4.30
N HIS A 237 0.34 6.05 -4.39
CA HIS A 237 -0.07 7.45 -4.50
C HIS A 237 -0.18 8.10 -3.12
N HIS A 238 -0.86 7.43 -2.18
CA HIS A 238 -0.98 7.89 -0.78
C HIS A 238 -1.25 6.73 0.17
N ILE A 239 -0.99 7.00 1.45
CA ILE A 239 -1.25 6.10 2.57
C ILE A 239 -2.31 6.76 3.44
N ALA A 240 -3.46 6.11 3.63
CA ALA A 240 -4.54 6.58 4.47
C ALA A 240 -4.52 5.90 5.84
N MET A 241 -4.63 6.71 6.89
CA MET A 241 -4.72 6.30 8.29
C MET A 241 -6.15 6.50 8.80
N ALA A 242 -6.64 5.57 9.62
CA ALA A 242 -8.02 5.53 10.07
C ALA A 242 -8.24 6.35 11.34
N VAL A 243 -9.34 7.10 11.37
CA VAL A 243 -9.96 7.65 12.58
C VAL A 243 -11.41 7.19 12.70
N GLU A 244 -11.94 7.15 13.92
CA GLU A 244 -13.30 6.66 14.16
C GLU A 244 -14.37 7.65 13.68
N THR A 245 -14.15 8.95 13.92
CA THR A 245 -15.18 9.98 13.77
C THR A 245 -14.69 11.21 13.01
N ASP A 246 -15.65 11.97 12.46
CA ASP A 246 -15.41 13.30 11.88
C ASP A 246 -14.83 14.28 12.91
N GLU A 247 -15.19 14.14 14.19
CA GLU A 247 -14.66 15.01 15.24
C GLU A 247 -13.16 14.78 15.45
N GLU A 248 -12.72 13.52 15.51
CA GLU A 248 -11.30 13.17 15.58
C GLU A 248 -10.52 13.70 14.37
N GLN A 249 -11.09 13.57 13.16
CA GLN A 249 -10.49 14.12 11.94
C GLN A 249 -10.32 15.64 12.01
N ARG A 250 -11.35 16.37 12.46
CA ARG A 250 -11.28 17.84 12.63
C ARG A 250 -10.27 18.27 13.68
N LYS A 251 -10.09 17.49 14.75
CA LYS A 251 -9.03 17.76 15.74
C LYS A 251 -7.64 17.65 15.10
N ILE A 252 -7.43 16.67 14.20
CA ILE A 252 -6.18 16.55 13.45
C ILE A 252 -6.02 17.72 12.45
N GLU A 253 -7.09 18.13 11.76
CA GLU A 253 -7.07 19.30 10.89
C GLU A 253 -6.66 20.57 11.67
N THR A 254 -7.21 20.77 12.86
CA THR A 254 -6.82 21.88 13.74
C THR A 254 -5.33 21.83 14.09
N ARG A 255 -4.79 20.65 14.43
CA ARG A 255 -3.36 20.49 14.71
C ARG A 255 -2.47 20.80 13.50
N LEU A 256 -2.89 20.37 12.28
CA LEU A 256 -2.19 20.69 11.03
C LEU A 256 -2.11 22.21 10.83
N ASN A 257 -3.24 22.91 11.03
CA ASN A 257 -3.33 24.36 10.91
C ASN A 257 -2.47 25.09 11.96
N ASP A 258 -2.50 24.65 13.23
CA ASP A 258 -1.69 25.20 14.32
C ASP A 258 -0.18 25.03 14.06
N LEU A 259 0.21 23.89 13.49
CA LEU A 259 1.59 23.59 13.08
C LEU A 259 1.95 24.22 11.73
N ARG A 260 1.03 24.91 11.06
CA ARG A 260 1.18 25.53 9.73
C ARG A 260 1.58 24.51 8.66
N ILE A 261 1.06 23.29 8.76
CA ILE A 261 1.25 22.25 7.75
C ILE A 261 0.14 22.40 6.71
N TYR A 262 0.55 22.53 5.44
CA TYR A 262 -0.41 22.61 4.33
C TYR A 262 -1.24 21.33 4.27
N ASN A 263 -2.57 21.48 4.15
CA ASN A 263 -3.52 20.38 4.04
C ASN A 263 -4.67 20.74 3.11
N SER A 264 -5.46 19.74 2.72
CA SER A 264 -6.57 19.91 1.79
C SER A 264 -7.83 20.51 2.42
N GLY A 265 -7.91 20.61 3.76
CA GLY A 265 -9.19 20.64 4.45
C GLY A 265 -9.90 19.27 4.36
N VAL A 266 -10.98 19.13 5.12
CA VAL A 266 -11.81 17.91 5.09
C VAL A 266 -12.63 17.87 3.80
N ILE A 267 -12.55 16.76 3.06
CA ILE A 267 -13.24 16.50 1.79
C ILE A 267 -14.21 15.33 1.98
N ASP A 268 -15.48 15.50 1.63
CA ASP A 268 -16.46 14.39 1.55
C ASP A 268 -16.19 13.55 0.30
N ARG A 269 -15.78 12.28 0.51
CA ARG A 269 -15.57 11.28 -0.56
C ARG A 269 -16.77 10.35 -0.72
N PHE A 270 -17.89 10.68 -0.13
CA PHE A 270 -19.14 9.94 -0.10
C PHE A 270 -19.10 8.72 0.83
N TRP A 271 -18.13 7.82 0.73
CA TRP A 271 -18.00 6.62 1.56
C TRP A 271 -17.20 6.85 2.84
N PHE A 272 -16.43 7.91 2.89
CA PHE A 272 -15.63 8.40 4.03
C PHE A 272 -15.26 9.87 3.81
N HIS A 273 -14.79 10.53 4.86
CA HIS A 273 -14.20 11.87 4.74
C HIS A 273 -12.68 11.76 4.72
N SER A 274 -12.04 12.57 3.91
CA SER A 274 -10.59 12.59 3.69
C SER A 274 -9.96 13.91 4.08
N LEU A 275 -8.76 13.88 4.65
CA LEU A 275 -7.93 15.03 4.96
C LEU A 275 -6.50 14.72 4.53
N TYR A 276 -6.00 15.40 3.49
CA TYR A 276 -4.70 15.14 2.89
C TYR A 276 -3.63 16.12 3.36
N PHE A 277 -2.42 15.61 3.59
CA PHE A 277 -1.22 16.40 3.90
C PHE A 277 0.03 15.59 3.53
N ARG A 278 1.22 16.21 3.66
CA ARG A 278 2.48 15.50 3.39
C ARG A 278 3.34 15.42 4.63
N ASP A 279 4.04 14.27 4.76
CA ASP A 279 5.11 14.13 5.73
C ASP A 279 6.39 14.88 5.30
N PRO A 280 7.42 14.97 6.16
CA PRO A 280 8.68 15.66 5.83
C PRO A 280 9.40 15.11 4.61
N ASP A 281 9.23 13.84 4.30
CA ASP A 281 9.84 13.15 3.16
C ASP A 281 9.03 13.30 1.86
N GLY A 282 7.84 13.92 1.95
CA GLY A 282 6.98 14.24 0.82
C GLY A 282 5.96 13.15 0.50
N ASN A 283 5.84 12.08 1.31
CA ASN A 283 4.76 11.11 1.15
C ASN A 283 3.40 11.79 1.32
N LEU A 284 2.48 11.54 0.41
CA LEU A 284 1.10 11.99 0.57
C LEU A 284 0.42 11.08 1.58
N LEU A 285 -0.06 11.66 2.66
CA LEU A 285 -0.79 11.00 3.72
C LEU A 285 -2.24 11.47 3.73
N GLU A 286 -3.13 10.59 4.18
CA GLU A 286 -4.54 10.87 4.35
C GLU A 286 -4.98 10.48 5.76
N ILE A 287 -5.84 11.26 6.38
CA ILE A 287 -6.66 10.83 7.50
C ILE A 287 -8.05 10.54 6.96
N ALA A 288 -8.52 9.31 7.08
CA ALA A 288 -9.81 8.87 6.59
C ALA A 288 -10.71 8.41 7.74
N THR A 289 -11.99 8.81 7.71
CA THR A 289 -12.98 8.32 8.69
C THR A 289 -13.45 6.92 8.31
N LYS A 290 -13.78 6.07 9.30
CA LYS A 290 -14.29 4.72 9.03
C LYS A 290 -15.67 4.70 8.37
N GLY A 291 -16.46 5.70 8.62
CA GLY A 291 -17.82 5.80 8.08
C GLY A 291 -18.00 6.91 7.05
N PRO A 292 -19.14 6.84 6.33
CA PRO A 292 -20.26 5.90 6.39
C PRO A 292 -20.00 4.48 5.84
N GLY A 293 -18.91 4.27 5.07
CA GLY A 293 -18.49 2.97 4.56
C GLY A 293 -19.08 2.58 3.19
N TYR A 294 -18.54 1.53 2.59
CA TYR A 294 -18.85 1.12 1.22
C TYR A 294 -20.28 0.60 1.01
N THR A 295 -20.98 0.21 2.08
CA THR A 295 -22.37 -0.25 2.01
C THR A 295 -23.40 0.88 2.06
N ARG A 296 -22.95 2.14 2.05
CA ARG A 296 -23.84 3.31 2.03
C ARG A 296 -24.82 3.30 0.85
N ASP A 297 -24.38 2.86 -0.31
CA ASP A 297 -25.10 2.94 -1.60
C ASP A 297 -25.24 1.58 -2.32
N GLU A 298 -24.57 0.54 -1.84
CA GLU A 298 -24.66 -0.81 -2.38
C GLU A 298 -24.85 -1.82 -1.25
N PRO A 299 -25.77 -2.81 -1.40
CA PRO A 299 -25.83 -3.89 -0.42
C PRO A 299 -24.57 -4.74 -0.46
N LEU A 300 -24.22 -5.35 0.67
CA LEU A 300 -22.96 -6.09 0.85
C LEU A 300 -22.72 -7.10 -0.29
N GLU A 301 -23.74 -7.81 -0.72
CA GLU A 301 -23.65 -8.87 -1.73
C GLU A 301 -23.29 -8.34 -3.13
N LYS A 302 -23.58 -7.05 -3.39
CA LYS A 302 -23.39 -6.40 -4.68
C LYS A 302 -22.20 -5.44 -4.73
N LEU A 303 -21.46 -5.28 -3.61
CA LEU A 303 -20.33 -4.37 -3.58
C LEU A 303 -19.40 -4.57 -4.79
N GLY A 304 -19.09 -3.46 -5.46
CA GLY A 304 -18.15 -3.39 -6.57
C GLY A 304 -18.57 -4.12 -7.85
N SER A 305 -19.83 -4.56 -7.97
CA SER A 305 -20.31 -5.30 -9.15
C SER A 305 -20.53 -4.41 -10.38
N SER A 306 -20.82 -3.13 -10.18
CA SER A 306 -21.10 -2.15 -11.24
C SER A 306 -20.41 -0.81 -10.96
N LEU A 307 -20.36 0.05 -11.97
CA LEU A 307 -19.89 1.42 -11.81
C LEU A 307 -20.89 2.19 -10.94
N ILE A 308 -20.42 2.64 -9.78
CA ILE A 308 -21.16 3.49 -8.86
C ILE A 308 -20.50 4.86 -8.83
N LEU A 309 -21.31 5.91 -8.92
CA LEU A 309 -20.86 7.28 -8.83
C LEU A 309 -21.42 7.94 -7.57
N PRO A 310 -20.69 8.86 -6.94
CA PRO A 310 -21.29 9.76 -5.95
C PRO A 310 -22.45 10.52 -6.57
N PRO A 311 -23.48 10.92 -5.79
CA PRO A 311 -24.67 11.59 -6.34
C PRO A 311 -24.39 12.83 -7.18
N TRP A 312 -23.31 13.55 -6.88
CA TRP A 312 -22.92 14.76 -7.62
C TRP A 312 -22.25 14.48 -8.96
N GLU A 313 -21.76 13.25 -9.20
CA GLU A 313 -21.20 12.82 -10.49
C GLU A 313 -22.24 12.11 -11.39
N GLU A 314 -23.39 11.69 -10.83
CA GLU A 314 -24.44 10.99 -11.60
C GLU A 314 -24.96 11.77 -12.82
N PRO A 315 -25.08 13.11 -12.79
CA PRO A 315 -25.49 13.87 -13.99
C PRO A 315 -24.56 13.68 -15.20
N GLU A 316 -23.27 13.37 -14.97
CA GLU A 316 -22.27 13.19 -16.02
C GLU A 316 -22.04 11.72 -16.39
N ARG A 317 -22.79 10.77 -15.82
CA ARG A 317 -22.61 9.31 -16.01
C ARG A 317 -22.38 8.89 -17.46
N ASN A 318 -23.19 9.40 -18.40
CA ASN A 318 -23.12 8.97 -19.81
C ASN A 318 -21.78 9.36 -20.45
N GLU A 319 -21.26 10.54 -20.14
CA GLU A 319 -19.97 11.00 -20.68
C GLU A 319 -18.81 10.24 -19.99
N ILE A 320 -18.88 10.06 -18.67
CA ILE A 320 -17.94 9.26 -17.90
C ILE A 320 -17.83 7.87 -18.51
N GLU A 321 -18.94 7.13 -18.64
CA GLU A 321 -18.96 5.76 -19.19
C GLU A 321 -18.42 5.71 -20.62
N LYS A 322 -18.70 6.72 -21.45
CA LYS A 322 -18.17 6.78 -22.80
C LYS A 322 -16.65 6.90 -22.82
N VAL A 323 -16.07 7.76 -21.98
CA VAL A 323 -14.61 7.94 -21.86
C VAL A 323 -13.96 6.68 -21.32
N LEU A 324 -14.54 6.06 -20.26
CA LEU A 324 -14.01 4.82 -19.70
C LEU A 324 -14.01 3.66 -20.72
N LYS A 325 -15.05 3.53 -21.54
CA LYS A 325 -15.11 2.54 -22.64
C LYS A 325 -14.07 2.82 -23.74
N GLU A 326 -13.78 4.10 -23.99
CA GLU A 326 -12.73 4.48 -24.94
C GLU A 326 -11.33 4.16 -24.41
N THR A 327 -11.09 4.36 -23.10
CA THR A 327 -9.87 3.95 -22.40
C THR A 327 -9.62 2.45 -22.57
N ASP A 328 -10.64 1.62 -22.34
CA ASP A 328 -10.54 0.16 -22.53
C ASP A 328 -10.16 -0.21 -23.97
N ARG A 329 -10.77 0.46 -24.96
CA ARG A 329 -10.44 0.20 -26.38
C ARG A 329 -9.02 0.58 -26.76
N LYS A 330 -8.48 1.67 -26.18
CA LYS A 330 -7.11 2.12 -26.40
C LYS A 330 -6.08 1.29 -25.65
N ASN A 331 -6.48 0.66 -24.56
CA ASN A 331 -5.60 -0.10 -23.65
C ASN A 331 -6.08 -1.56 -23.50
N PRO A 332 -6.04 -2.39 -24.57
CA PRO A 332 -6.55 -3.72 -24.55
C PRO A 332 -5.80 -4.63 -23.59
N ILE A 333 -6.52 -5.54 -22.96
CA ILE A 333 -5.97 -6.49 -21.98
C ILE A 333 -4.94 -7.44 -22.64
N LYS A 334 -3.84 -7.67 -21.90
CA LYS A 334 -2.89 -8.77 -22.15
C LYS A 334 -2.81 -9.62 -20.89
N TRP A 335 -3.41 -10.81 -20.95
CA TRP A 335 -3.46 -11.74 -19.84
C TRP A 335 -3.04 -13.14 -20.25
N PRO A 336 -2.23 -13.89 -19.44
CA PRO A 336 -1.56 -13.40 -18.23
C PRO A 336 -0.47 -12.36 -18.57
N PRO A 337 -0.19 -11.42 -17.66
CA PRO A 337 0.86 -10.45 -17.84
C PRO A 337 2.24 -11.10 -17.66
N LYS A 338 3.29 -10.44 -18.13
CA LYS A 338 4.65 -10.78 -17.72
C LYS A 338 4.94 -10.13 -16.37
N TYR A 339 4.93 -10.93 -15.31
CA TYR A 339 5.19 -10.41 -13.97
C TYR A 339 6.63 -9.91 -13.82
N PRO A 340 6.82 -8.72 -13.21
CA PRO A 340 8.15 -8.22 -12.88
C PRO A 340 8.84 -9.12 -11.85
N LYS A 341 10.17 -9.30 -12.00
CA LYS A 341 10.95 -10.02 -11.00
C LYS A 341 11.04 -9.21 -9.70
N VAL A 342 10.92 -9.89 -8.57
CA VAL A 342 11.19 -9.31 -7.25
C VAL A 342 12.68 -8.98 -7.14
N ARG A 343 13.02 -7.89 -6.46
CA ARG A 343 14.40 -7.61 -6.08
C ARG A 343 14.85 -8.58 -5.01
N SER A 344 16.12 -8.91 -5.01
CA SER A 344 16.76 -9.67 -3.93
C SER A 344 18.09 -8.98 -3.62
N PRO A 345 18.29 -8.47 -2.42
CA PRO A 345 17.38 -8.46 -1.27
C PRO A 345 16.14 -7.58 -1.46
N PRO A 346 15.00 -7.90 -0.80
CA PRO A 346 13.71 -7.24 -1.07
C PRO A 346 13.61 -5.79 -0.56
N GLU A 347 14.21 -5.46 0.59
CA GLU A 347 14.10 -4.13 1.22
C GLU A 347 15.29 -3.22 0.85
N THR A 348 15.53 -3.06 -0.46
CA THR A 348 16.61 -2.20 -0.98
C THR A 348 16.08 -1.02 -1.76
N ILE A 349 16.71 0.14 -1.57
CA ILE A 349 16.49 1.35 -2.36
C ILE A 349 17.64 1.54 -3.36
N VAL A 350 17.35 2.19 -4.49
CA VAL A 350 18.38 2.54 -5.48
C VAL A 350 18.90 3.92 -5.12
N PHE A 351 20.18 3.99 -4.77
CA PHE A 351 20.86 5.27 -4.61
C PHE A 351 21.13 5.92 -5.96
N PRO A 352 21.13 7.24 -6.07
CA PRO A 352 21.58 7.94 -7.26
C PRO A 352 23.04 7.58 -7.50
N LYS A 353 23.38 7.29 -8.76
CA LYS A 353 24.80 7.13 -9.14
C LYS A 353 25.49 8.47 -8.91
N ASN A 354 26.48 8.49 -8.01
CA ASN A 354 27.26 9.69 -7.74
C ASN A 354 28.06 10.04 -9.01
N PRO A 355 27.78 11.14 -9.73
CA PRO A 355 28.49 11.47 -10.97
C PRO A 355 29.99 11.74 -10.73
N VAL A 356 30.38 12.14 -9.52
CA VAL A 356 31.78 12.43 -9.15
C VAL A 356 32.64 11.15 -9.04
N ALA A 357 32.04 10.02 -8.59
CA ALA A 357 32.77 8.74 -8.49
C ALA A 357 33.02 8.06 -9.84
N ALA A 358 32.37 8.49 -10.91
CA ALA A 358 32.60 8.00 -12.26
C ALA A 358 33.79 8.69 -12.95
N GLU A 359 34.10 9.92 -12.56
CA GLU A 359 35.25 10.67 -13.13
C GLU A 359 36.58 10.25 -12.49
N GLU A 360 36.60 9.87 -11.20
CA GLU A 360 37.81 9.36 -10.54
C GLU A 360 38.25 7.96 -11.05
N LYS A 361 37.32 7.12 -11.53
CA LYS A 361 37.66 5.82 -12.14
C LYS A 361 38.04 5.89 -13.61
N ALA A 362 37.82 7.02 -14.27
CA ALA A 362 38.26 7.26 -15.65
C ALA A 362 39.62 7.98 -15.73
N ALA A 363 40.13 8.44 -14.57
CA ALA A 363 41.42 9.17 -14.47
C ALA A 363 42.54 8.33 -13.84
N THR A 364 42.27 7.03 -13.54
CA THR A 364 43.28 6.03 -13.15
C THR A 364 43.31 4.89 -14.18
#